data_868919bed7d0e0d71fb52b1172c695d5
#
_entry.id   868919bed7d0e0d71fb52b1172c695d5
#
_cell.length_a   1.000
_cell.length_b   1.000
_cell.length_c   1.000
_cell.angle_alpha   90.00
_cell.angle_beta   90.00
_cell.angle_gamma   90.00
#
_symmetry.space_group_name_H-M   'P 1'
#
loop_
_entity.id
_entity.type
_entity.pdbx_description
1 polymer ?
#
loop_
_entity_poly.entity_id
_entity_poly.type
_entity_poly.pdbx_seq_one_letter_code
_entity_poly.pdbx_strand_id
1 'polypeptide(L)'
;GNTCLIPFAAQHRGQKLHDVLELYHSRAKPKSVIDYSFHLIISDPTDEVINEELPKIIEQGITSFKIYMTYDKLIVDDQQMLNILAAAKKLGALTMIHAENNAMINWMSEKLIDSSHQEPKYHALSHPRTAESEAINRAIALSSFIDTPILIVHVSTEAGARIIAKARYDGQKVFGETCPQYMFLNAQTMDLPDMQGAQFCCSPPLRDRASQEE
;
A
#
# COMPACT_ATOMS: atom_id res chain seq x y z
N GLY A 1 9.22 -9.04 -22.40
CA GLY A 1 9.23 -9.73 -21.13
C GLY A 1 9.80 -8.87 -20.02
N ASN A 2 9.53 -9.23 -18.77
CA ASN A 2 10.11 -8.56 -17.61
C ASN A 2 11.57 -8.99 -17.44
N THR A 3 12.44 -8.05 -17.17
CA THR A 3 13.88 -8.28 -16.95
C THR A 3 14.31 -8.03 -15.50
N CYS A 4 13.45 -7.40 -14.69
CA CYS A 4 13.64 -7.18 -13.27
C CYS A 4 12.30 -7.25 -12.52
N LEU A 5 12.32 -7.75 -11.29
CA LEU A 5 11.18 -7.77 -10.35
C LEU A 5 11.60 -7.14 -9.03
N ILE A 6 10.71 -6.31 -8.46
CA ILE A 6 10.92 -5.68 -7.15
C ILE A 6 9.70 -5.96 -6.25
N PRO A 7 9.56 -7.19 -5.72
CA PRO A 7 8.47 -7.54 -4.80
C PRO A 7 8.67 -6.93 -3.42
N PHE A 8 7.64 -7.08 -2.57
CA PHE A 8 7.67 -6.58 -1.20
C PHE A 8 8.28 -7.61 -0.24
N ALA A 9 9.27 -7.17 0.55
CA ALA A 9 9.80 -7.91 1.69
C ALA A 9 9.14 -7.38 2.97
N ALA A 10 8.32 -8.22 3.61
CA ALA A 10 7.44 -7.80 4.70
C ALA A 10 8.09 -8.01 6.06
N GLN A 11 8.27 -6.91 6.81
CA GLN A 11 8.58 -6.94 8.23
C GLN A 11 7.33 -7.32 9.02
N HIS A 12 7.45 -8.19 10.01
CA HIS A 12 6.49 -8.36 11.09
C HIS A 12 7.02 -7.68 12.36
N ARG A 13 6.11 -7.30 13.25
CA ARG A 13 6.49 -6.62 14.51
C ARG A 13 7.53 -7.43 15.29
N GLY A 14 8.55 -6.75 15.79
CA GLY A 14 9.68 -7.33 16.50
C GLY A 14 10.77 -7.93 15.61
N GLN A 15 10.64 -7.89 14.28
CA GLN A 15 11.70 -8.38 13.38
C GLN A 15 12.67 -7.26 13.00
N LYS A 16 13.95 -7.58 12.91
CA LYS A 16 14.95 -6.69 12.34
C LYS A 16 14.84 -6.66 10.82
N LEU A 17 15.00 -5.49 10.21
CA LEU A 17 14.89 -5.31 8.76
C LEU A 17 15.96 -6.11 8.00
N HIS A 18 17.17 -6.24 8.55
CA HIS A 18 18.23 -7.03 7.96
C HIS A 18 17.83 -8.51 7.85
N ASP A 19 17.29 -9.09 8.92
CA ASP A 19 16.88 -10.51 8.94
C ASP A 19 15.73 -10.75 7.94
N VAL A 20 14.81 -9.80 7.83
CA VAL A 20 13.74 -9.83 6.82
C VAL A 20 14.34 -9.86 5.41
N LEU A 21 15.26 -8.95 5.13
CA LEU A 21 15.89 -8.87 3.81
C LEU A 21 16.67 -10.14 3.47
N GLU A 22 17.45 -10.67 4.40
CA GLU A 22 18.17 -11.94 4.22
C GLU A 22 17.22 -13.12 3.93
N LEU A 23 16.12 -13.21 4.69
CA LEU A 23 15.10 -14.23 4.45
C LEU A 23 14.54 -14.16 3.03
N TYR A 24 14.20 -12.96 2.54
CA TYR A 24 13.67 -12.80 1.20
C TYR A 24 14.72 -13.07 0.13
N HIS A 25 15.98 -12.67 0.33
CA HIS A 25 17.08 -13.04 -0.55
C HIS A 25 17.29 -14.56 -0.61
N SER A 26 17.25 -15.27 0.52
CA SER A 26 17.38 -16.73 0.56
C SER A 26 16.30 -17.45 -0.23
N ARG A 27 15.09 -16.87 -0.33
CA ARG A 27 13.98 -17.41 -1.11
C ARG A 27 14.08 -17.07 -2.60
N ALA A 28 14.54 -15.86 -2.93
CA ALA A 28 14.61 -15.37 -4.30
C ALA A 28 15.82 -15.92 -5.05
N LYS A 29 17.01 -15.86 -4.45
CA LYS A 29 18.30 -16.23 -5.08
C LYS A 29 18.30 -17.59 -5.80
N PRO A 30 17.77 -18.70 -5.24
CA PRO A 30 17.80 -20.00 -5.91
C PRO A 30 16.75 -20.15 -7.01
N LYS A 31 15.81 -19.21 -7.17
CA LYS A 31 14.66 -19.31 -8.08
C LYS A 31 14.62 -18.25 -9.15
N SER A 32 15.22 -17.09 -8.92
CA SER A 32 15.19 -15.96 -9.85
C SER A 32 16.10 -16.23 -11.04
N VAL A 33 15.53 -16.05 -12.24
CA VAL A 33 16.23 -16.15 -13.54
C VAL A 33 16.40 -14.79 -14.20
N ILE A 34 15.93 -13.73 -13.55
CA ILE A 34 16.03 -12.32 -13.94
C ILE A 34 16.49 -11.50 -12.73
N ASP A 35 16.87 -10.26 -12.95
CA ASP A 35 17.25 -9.35 -11.85
C ASP A 35 16.10 -9.14 -10.87
N TYR A 36 16.44 -8.99 -9.59
CA TYR A 36 15.47 -8.69 -8.55
C TYR A 36 16.03 -7.78 -7.47
N SER A 37 15.14 -7.03 -6.85
CA SER A 37 15.36 -6.27 -5.63
C SER A 37 14.11 -6.38 -4.75
N PHE A 38 13.99 -5.55 -3.71
CA PHE A 38 12.82 -5.53 -2.83
C PHE A 38 12.39 -4.10 -2.51
N HIS A 39 11.06 -3.89 -2.37
CA HIS A 39 10.50 -2.82 -1.58
C HIS A 39 10.31 -3.34 -0.16
N LEU A 40 10.85 -2.65 0.84
CA LEU A 40 10.79 -3.12 2.22
C LEU A 40 9.54 -2.61 2.92
N ILE A 41 8.68 -3.51 3.41
CA ILE A 41 7.53 -3.12 4.23
C ILE A 41 8.01 -2.84 5.65
N ILE A 42 7.65 -1.64 6.16
CA ILE A 42 7.91 -1.21 7.53
C ILE A 42 6.59 -1.24 8.30
N SER A 43 6.47 -2.15 9.25
CA SER A 43 5.28 -2.29 10.10
C SER A 43 5.58 -2.07 11.59
N ASP A 44 6.85 -1.98 11.95
CA ASP A 44 7.33 -1.77 13.32
C ASP A 44 8.45 -0.70 13.34
N PRO A 45 8.10 0.59 13.14
CA PRO A 45 9.07 1.68 13.02
C PRO A 45 9.58 2.15 14.40
N THR A 46 10.32 1.27 15.10
CA THR A 46 11.01 1.62 16.34
C THR A 46 12.14 2.62 16.10
N ASP A 47 12.64 3.25 17.14
CA ASP A 47 13.79 4.17 17.04
C ASP A 47 15.02 3.46 16.46
N GLU A 48 15.25 2.19 16.83
CA GLU A 48 16.33 1.36 16.27
C GLU A 48 16.14 1.17 14.75
N VAL A 49 14.92 0.80 14.32
CA VAL A 49 14.58 0.62 12.90
C VAL A 49 14.85 1.90 12.12
N ILE A 50 14.32 3.03 12.60
CA ILE A 50 14.41 4.33 11.91
C ILE A 50 15.85 4.86 11.85
N ASN A 51 16.57 4.80 12.97
CA ASN A 51 17.85 5.50 13.09
C ASN A 51 19.08 4.64 12.78
N GLU A 52 18.96 3.32 12.90
CA GLU A 52 20.09 2.41 12.76
C GLU A 52 19.95 1.42 11.60
N GLU A 53 18.77 0.81 11.43
CA GLU A 53 18.58 -0.23 10.42
C GLU A 53 18.31 0.37 9.03
N LEU A 54 17.40 1.34 8.91
CA LEU A 54 17.08 1.96 7.61
C LEU A 54 18.31 2.54 6.89
N PRO A 55 19.23 3.29 7.54
CA PRO A 55 20.45 3.73 6.87
C PRO A 55 21.26 2.59 6.25
N LYS A 56 21.45 1.49 7.00
CA LYS A 56 22.18 0.31 6.53
C LYS A 56 21.50 -0.40 5.35
N ILE A 57 20.16 -0.42 5.34
CA ILE A 57 19.39 -1.00 4.24
C ILE A 57 19.52 -0.14 2.97
N ILE A 58 19.50 1.17 3.10
CA ILE A 58 19.73 2.09 1.97
C ILE A 58 21.13 1.90 1.38
N GLU A 59 22.17 1.74 2.21
CA GLU A 59 23.54 1.45 1.75
C GLU A 59 23.64 0.15 0.95
N GLN A 60 22.74 -0.81 1.18
CA GLN A 60 22.62 -2.05 0.40
C GLN A 60 21.86 -1.87 -0.92
N GLY A 61 21.37 -0.66 -1.24
CA GLY A 61 20.67 -0.35 -2.47
C GLY A 61 19.14 -0.53 -2.41
N ILE A 62 18.56 -0.79 -1.24
CA ILE A 62 17.10 -0.83 -1.04
C ILE A 62 16.63 0.59 -0.71
N THR A 63 16.14 1.32 -1.71
CA THR A 63 15.85 2.77 -1.63
C THR A 63 14.36 3.09 -1.60
N SER A 64 13.50 2.10 -1.35
CA SER A 64 12.05 2.30 -1.27
C SER A 64 11.43 1.47 -0.16
N PHE A 65 10.53 2.13 0.57
CA PHE A 65 9.81 1.55 1.71
C PHE A 65 8.32 1.52 1.41
N LYS A 66 7.62 0.50 1.94
CA LYS A 66 6.17 0.41 1.89
C LYS A 66 5.59 0.48 3.29
N ILE A 67 4.57 1.32 3.47
CA ILE A 67 3.80 1.44 4.71
C ILE A 67 2.31 1.28 4.43
N TYR A 68 1.56 0.96 5.47
CA TYR A 68 0.13 0.70 5.40
C TYR A 68 -0.63 1.61 6.37
N MET A 69 -1.73 2.19 5.90
CA MET A 69 -2.67 2.96 6.73
C MET A 69 -3.86 2.12 7.19
N THR A 70 -3.84 0.82 6.89
CA THR A 70 -4.83 -0.18 7.32
C THR A 70 -4.16 -1.53 7.61
N TYR A 71 -4.93 -2.52 8.04
CA TYR A 71 -4.52 -3.87 8.49
C TYR A 71 -3.78 -3.89 9.82
N ASP A 72 -4.41 -4.44 10.86
CA ASP A 72 -3.95 -4.42 12.26
C ASP A 72 -2.49 -4.86 12.46
N LYS A 73 -2.00 -5.76 11.61
CA LYS A 73 -0.61 -6.27 11.68
C LYS A 73 0.42 -5.40 10.95
N LEU A 74 -0.03 -4.49 10.09
CA LEU A 74 0.84 -3.71 9.20
C LEU A 74 0.68 -2.20 9.39
N ILE A 75 -0.45 -1.77 9.96
CA ILE A 75 -0.79 -0.35 10.11
C ILE A 75 0.26 0.40 10.90
N VAL A 76 0.63 1.56 10.39
CA VAL A 76 1.37 2.61 11.11
C VAL A 76 0.42 3.78 11.38
N ASP A 77 0.56 4.41 12.54
CA ASP A 77 -0.18 5.64 12.86
C ASP A 77 0.47 6.89 12.21
N ASP A 78 -0.20 8.03 12.33
CA ASP A 78 0.27 9.28 11.71
C ASP A 78 1.62 9.73 12.25
N GLN A 79 1.92 9.52 13.55
CA GLN A 79 3.22 9.86 14.13
C GLN A 79 4.33 8.96 13.60
N GLN A 80 4.07 7.65 13.52
CA GLN A 80 4.99 6.67 12.94
C GLN A 80 5.23 6.97 11.45
N MET A 81 4.17 7.34 10.72
CA MET A 81 4.28 7.74 9.32
C MET A 81 5.16 8.98 9.15
N LEU A 82 5.00 10.01 9.98
CA LEU A 82 5.86 11.20 9.95
C LEU A 82 7.34 10.84 10.20
N ASN A 83 7.62 9.95 11.16
CA ASN A 83 8.99 9.51 11.44
C ASN A 83 9.60 8.78 10.23
N ILE A 84 8.85 7.89 9.59
CA ILE A 84 9.31 7.18 8.39
C ILE A 84 9.55 8.16 7.23
N LEU A 85 8.62 9.10 6.99
CA LEU A 85 8.73 10.11 5.94
C LEU A 85 9.95 11.02 6.16
N ALA A 86 10.21 11.43 7.40
CA ALA A 86 11.38 12.23 7.75
C ALA A 86 12.70 11.46 7.53
N ALA A 87 12.73 10.18 7.90
CA ALA A 87 13.86 9.30 7.63
C ALA A 87 14.08 9.11 6.12
N ALA A 88 13.01 8.84 5.36
CA ALA A 88 13.05 8.70 3.91
C ALA A 88 13.60 9.96 3.24
N LYS A 89 13.16 11.16 3.65
CA LYS A 89 13.71 12.43 3.18
C LYS A 89 15.22 12.53 3.42
N LYS A 90 15.65 12.26 4.66
CA LYS A 90 17.07 12.33 5.05
C LYS A 90 17.94 11.34 4.26
N LEU A 91 17.42 10.15 3.98
CA LEU A 91 18.13 9.06 3.34
C LEU A 91 17.99 9.04 1.81
N GLY A 92 17.15 9.92 1.22
CA GLY A 92 16.88 9.93 -0.22
C GLY A 92 16.06 8.74 -0.70
N ALA A 93 15.20 8.18 0.15
CA ALA A 93 14.36 7.04 -0.16
C ALA A 93 12.93 7.46 -0.56
N LEU A 94 12.21 6.59 -1.28
CA LEU A 94 10.82 6.76 -1.63
C LEU A 94 9.91 5.96 -0.68
N THR A 95 8.90 6.62 -0.11
CA THR A 95 7.87 5.94 0.67
C THR A 95 6.66 5.61 -0.22
N MET A 96 6.32 4.34 -0.30
CA MET A 96 5.13 3.81 -0.98
C MET A 96 4.03 3.59 0.06
N ILE A 97 2.79 3.97 -0.23
CA ILE A 97 1.71 3.99 0.76
C ILE A 97 0.50 3.23 0.28
N HIS A 98 0.08 2.22 1.04
CA HIS A 98 -1.26 1.65 0.95
C HIS A 98 -2.22 2.58 1.71
N ALA A 99 -3.00 3.35 0.97
CA ALA A 99 -3.81 4.43 1.51
C ALA A 99 -5.30 4.04 1.56
N GLU A 100 -5.70 3.38 2.64
CA GLU A 100 -7.10 3.13 3.00
C GLU A 100 -7.31 3.41 4.49
N ASN A 101 -8.48 3.97 4.86
CA ASN A 101 -8.82 4.31 6.24
C ASN A 101 -9.27 3.07 7.02
N ASN A 102 -8.44 2.63 7.97
CA ASN A 102 -8.66 1.42 8.78
C ASN A 102 -9.96 1.47 9.58
N ALA A 103 -10.30 2.61 10.18
CA ALA A 103 -11.50 2.73 11.00
C ALA A 103 -12.78 2.57 10.17
N MET A 104 -12.82 3.14 8.96
CA MET A 104 -13.97 3.01 8.04
C MET A 104 -14.13 1.56 7.57
N ILE A 105 -13.02 0.89 7.24
CA ILE A 105 -13.02 -0.52 6.79
C ILE A 105 -13.50 -1.43 7.91
N ASN A 106 -12.95 -1.31 9.11
CA ASN A 106 -13.30 -2.15 10.24
C ASN A 106 -14.77 -1.96 10.62
N TRP A 107 -15.23 -0.71 10.71
CA TRP A 107 -16.63 -0.42 11.03
C TRP A 107 -17.60 -1.01 10.00
N MET A 108 -17.30 -0.86 8.71
CA MET A 108 -18.14 -1.40 7.64
C MET A 108 -18.09 -2.94 7.60
N SER A 109 -16.93 -3.54 7.81
CA SER A 109 -16.74 -5.00 7.85
C SER A 109 -17.56 -5.61 8.98
N GLU A 110 -17.54 -5.02 10.19
CA GLU A 110 -18.36 -5.47 11.33
C GLU A 110 -19.86 -5.42 10.98
N LYS A 111 -20.34 -4.33 10.39
CA LYS A 111 -21.75 -4.19 10.00
C LYS A 111 -22.19 -5.21 8.95
N LEU A 112 -21.33 -5.51 7.99
CA LEU A 112 -21.62 -6.54 6.99
C LEU A 112 -21.66 -7.93 7.60
N ILE A 113 -20.73 -8.26 8.49
CA ILE A 113 -20.71 -9.55 9.23
C ILE A 113 -21.95 -9.70 10.10
N ASP A 114 -22.30 -8.68 10.88
CA ASP A 114 -23.51 -8.66 11.74
C ASP A 114 -24.80 -8.89 10.93
N SER A 115 -24.80 -8.46 9.67
CA SER A 115 -25.93 -8.62 8.75
C SER A 115 -25.83 -9.89 7.91
N SER A 116 -24.93 -10.83 8.23
CA SER A 116 -24.68 -12.08 7.49
C SER A 116 -24.23 -11.87 6.02
N HIS A 117 -23.63 -10.74 5.71
CA HIS A 117 -23.12 -10.40 4.39
C HIS A 117 -21.62 -10.75 4.31
N GLN A 118 -21.31 -12.03 4.06
CA GLN A 118 -19.93 -12.56 4.09
C GLN A 118 -19.45 -13.08 2.73
N GLU A 119 -20.29 -13.00 1.70
CA GLU A 119 -19.90 -13.43 0.34
C GLU A 119 -18.88 -12.45 -0.26
N PRO A 120 -18.06 -12.92 -1.22
CA PRO A 120 -16.99 -12.11 -1.83
C PRO A 120 -17.44 -10.75 -2.39
N LYS A 121 -18.66 -10.65 -2.91
CA LYS A 121 -19.23 -9.40 -3.44
C LYS A 121 -19.28 -8.27 -2.42
N TYR A 122 -19.37 -8.57 -1.13
CA TYR A 122 -19.41 -7.57 -0.07
C TYR A 122 -18.02 -7.00 0.26
N HIS A 123 -16.95 -7.60 -0.26
CA HIS A 123 -15.61 -7.09 -0.06
C HIS A 123 -15.46 -5.63 -0.58
N ALA A 124 -16.04 -5.32 -1.74
CA ALA A 124 -16.02 -3.95 -2.25
C ALA A 124 -16.81 -2.96 -1.36
N LEU A 125 -17.84 -3.43 -0.67
CA LEU A 125 -18.61 -2.60 0.27
C LEU A 125 -17.87 -2.37 1.59
N SER A 126 -17.10 -3.36 2.06
CA SER A 126 -16.28 -3.21 3.27
C SER A 126 -15.15 -2.20 3.11
N HIS A 127 -14.74 -1.92 1.87
CA HIS A 127 -13.70 -0.97 1.51
C HIS A 127 -14.29 0.19 0.69
N PRO A 128 -15.07 1.10 1.31
CA PRO A 128 -15.74 2.17 0.59
C PRO A 128 -14.73 3.12 -0.08
N ARG A 129 -15.11 3.72 -1.21
CA ARG A 129 -14.25 4.67 -1.95
C ARG A 129 -13.74 5.82 -1.08
N THR A 130 -14.56 6.27 -0.11
CA THR A 130 -14.19 7.30 0.85
C THR A 130 -13.05 6.89 1.76
N ALA A 131 -12.88 5.59 2.05
CA ALA A 131 -11.74 5.12 2.84
C ALA A 131 -10.42 5.31 2.09
N GLU A 132 -10.40 5.09 0.77
CA GLU A 132 -9.23 5.35 -0.06
C GLU A 132 -8.98 6.86 -0.21
N SER A 133 -9.99 7.64 -0.59
CA SER A 133 -9.82 9.08 -0.85
C SER A 133 -9.44 9.87 0.41
N GLU A 134 -9.98 9.53 1.59
CA GLU A 134 -9.57 10.13 2.87
C GLU A 134 -8.10 9.84 3.16
N ALA A 135 -7.71 8.57 3.08
CA ALA A 135 -6.36 8.15 3.39
C ALA A 135 -5.32 8.74 2.42
N ILE A 136 -5.65 8.85 1.11
CA ILE A 136 -4.80 9.54 0.13
C ILE A 136 -4.62 11.02 0.50
N ASN A 137 -5.70 11.75 0.83
CA ASN A 137 -5.61 13.15 1.26
C ASN A 137 -4.71 13.30 2.50
N ARG A 138 -4.89 12.45 3.50
CA ARG A 138 -4.10 12.47 4.73
C ARG A 138 -2.62 12.14 4.47
N ALA A 139 -2.34 11.13 3.66
CA ALA A 139 -0.97 10.79 3.26
C ALA A 139 -0.27 11.97 2.55
N ILE A 140 -0.97 12.64 1.64
CA ILE A 140 -0.47 13.82 0.93
C ILE A 140 -0.21 14.97 1.91
N ALA A 141 -1.11 15.23 2.85
CA ALA A 141 -0.92 16.29 3.85
C ALA A 141 0.33 16.02 4.72
N LEU A 142 0.52 14.78 5.19
CA LEU A 142 1.68 14.40 5.99
C LEU A 142 2.99 14.48 5.19
N SER A 143 2.99 14.03 3.93
CA SER A 143 4.18 14.10 3.07
C SER A 143 4.53 15.55 2.70
N SER A 144 3.53 16.39 2.47
CA SER A 144 3.71 17.81 2.21
C SER A 144 4.29 18.55 3.42
N PHE A 145 3.83 18.22 4.63
CA PHE A 145 4.37 18.77 5.88
C PHE A 145 5.88 18.46 6.05
N ILE A 146 6.30 17.25 5.71
CA ILE A 146 7.71 16.85 5.73
C ILE A 146 8.47 17.36 4.49
N ASP A 147 7.79 17.72 3.41
CA ASP A 147 8.36 18.00 2.07
C ASP A 147 9.17 16.82 1.53
N THR A 148 8.55 15.66 1.40
CA THR A 148 9.17 14.43 0.89
C THR A 148 8.30 13.78 -0.18
N PRO A 149 8.87 13.16 -1.23
CA PRO A 149 8.08 12.47 -2.23
C PRO A 149 7.43 11.20 -1.66
N ILE A 150 6.21 10.91 -2.15
CA ILE A 150 5.51 9.66 -1.88
C ILE A 150 4.95 9.04 -3.15
N LEU A 151 4.74 7.72 -3.12
CA LEU A 151 4.00 6.97 -4.14
C LEU A 151 2.76 6.33 -3.49
N ILE A 152 1.58 6.74 -3.93
CA ILE A 152 0.34 6.05 -3.59
C ILE A 152 0.20 4.84 -4.52
N VAL A 153 0.26 3.64 -3.96
CA VAL A 153 0.21 2.40 -4.75
C VAL A 153 -1.23 1.98 -5.04
N HIS A 154 -1.43 1.21 -6.11
CA HIS A 154 -2.69 0.52 -6.46
C HIS A 154 -3.95 1.40 -6.29
N VAL A 155 -3.91 2.65 -6.75
CA VAL A 155 -5.07 3.56 -6.75
C VAL A 155 -6.22 2.90 -7.52
N SER A 156 -7.36 2.73 -6.86
CA SER A 156 -8.49 1.98 -7.39
C SER A 156 -9.70 2.86 -7.74
N THR A 157 -9.70 4.13 -7.30
CA THR A 157 -10.83 5.04 -7.50
C THR A 157 -10.43 6.27 -8.30
N GLU A 158 -11.37 6.76 -9.09
CA GLU A 158 -11.28 8.05 -9.78
C GLU A 158 -11.04 9.20 -8.78
N ALA A 159 -11.75 9.21 -7.64
CA ALA A 159 -11.56 10.22 -6.60
C ALA A 159 -10.11 10.26 -6.10
N GLY A 160 -9.49 9.09 -5.87
CA GLY A 160 -8.08 9.00 -5.52
C GLY A 160 -7.15 9.55 -6.60
N ALA A 161 -7.42 9.21 -7.86
CA ALA A 161 -6.65 9.72 -9.00
C ALA A 161 -6.74 11.25 -9.13
N ARG A 162 -7.94 11.84 -8.97
CA ARG A 162 -8.15 13.29 -9.00
C ARG A 162 -7.43 14.02 -7.86
N ILE A 163 -7.41 13.45 -6.66
CA ILE A 163 -6.69 14.00 -5.50
C ILE A 163 -5.20 14.05 -5.79
N ILE A 164 -4.63 12.97 -6.32
CA ILE A 164 -3.22 12.90 -6.68
C ILE A 164 -2.89 13.90 -7.80
N ALA A 165 -3.73 13.96 -8.84
CA ALA A 165 -3.56 14.90 -9.94
C ALA A 165 -3.56 16.35 -9.47
N LYS A 166 -4.49 16.71 -8.55
CA LYS A 166 -4.54 18.04 -7.95
C LYS A 166 -3.28 18.35 -7.15
N ALA A 167 -2.84 17.43 -6.28
CA ALA A 167 -1.63 17.62 -5.48
C ALA A 167 -0.39 17.85 -6.36
N ARG A 168 -0.27 17.11 -7.46
CA ARG A 168 0.80 17.31 -8.47
C ARG A 168 0.71 18.66 -9.16
N TYR A 169 -0.50 19.08 -9.55
CA TYR A 169 -0.73 20.41 -10.13
C TYR A 169 -0.32 21.53 -9.18
N ASP A 170 -0.57 21.36 -7.87
CA ASP A 170 -0.17 22.27 -6.81
C ASP A 170 1.34 22.21 -6.48
N GLY A 171 2.13 21.42 -7.24
CA GLY A 171 3.58 21.31 -7.11
C GLY A 171 4.08 20.30 -6.07
N GLN A 172 3.20 19.47 -5.50
CA GLN A 172 3.60 18.46 -4.53
C GLN A 172 4.21 17.23 -5.21
N LYS A 173 5.19 16.61 -4.56
CA LYS A 173 5.94 15.46 -5.09
C LYS A 173 5.18 14.15 -4.80
N VAL A 174 4.00 14.00 -5.39
CA VAL A 174 3.14 12.82 -5.21
C VAL A 174 3.08 12.03 -6.51
N PHE A 175 3.32 10.73 -6.42
CA PHE A 175 3.16 9.78 -7.52
C PHE A 175 1.99 8.85 -7.20
N GLY A 176 1.38 8.29 -8.23
CA GLY A 176 0.33 7.28 -8.11
C GLY A 176 0.53 6.18 -9.13
N GLU A 177 0.25 4.96 -8.75
CA GLU A 177 0.17 3.82 -9.66
C GLU A 177 -1.17 3.12 -9.50
N THR A 178 -1.64 2.50 -10.57
CA THR A 178 -2.79 1.60 -10.56
C THR A 178 -2.35 0.20 -10.97
N CYS A 179 -3.26 -0.77 -10.87
CA CYS A 179 -2.97 -2.15 -11.25
C CYS A 179 -3.82 -2.57 -12.46
N PRO A 180 -3.30 -3.47 -13.33
CA PRO A 180 -4.04 -3.91 -14.51
C PRO A 180 -5.44 -4.44 -14.21
N GLN A 181 -5.64 -5.14 -13.10
CA GLN A 181 -6.96 -5.67 -12.74
C GLN A 181 -8.02 -4.57 -12.60
N TYR A 182 -7.68 -3.36 -12.15
CA TYR A 182 -8.64 -2.26 -12.04
C TYR A 182 -9.10 -1.73 -13.40
N MET A 183 -8.30 -1.92 -14.44
CA MET A 183 -8.64 -1.51 -15.79
C MET A 183 -9.51 -2.53 -16.56
N PHE A 184 -9.42 -3.82 -16.20
CA PHE A 184 -10.06 -4.91 -16.98
C PHE A 184 -11.13 -5.67 -16.22
N LEU A 185 -11.15 -5.64 -14.90
CA LEU A 185 -12.10 -6.33 -14.02
C LEU A 185 -12.89 -5.31 -13.20
N ASN A 186 -14.12 -5.65 -12.86
CA ASN A 186 -14.97 -4.80 -12.03
C ASN A 186 -15.58 -5.59 -10.87
N ALA A 187 -16.24 -4.90 -9.94
CA ALA A 187 -16.81 -5.49 -8.74
C ALA A 187 -17.83 -6.62 -8.99
N GLN A 188 -18.45 -6.66 -10.17
CA GLN A 188 -19.41 -7.73 -10.53
C GLN A 188 -18.73 -9.10 -10.64
N THR A 189 -17.41 -9.16 -10.90
CA THR A 189 -16.68 -10.44 -10.94
C THR A 189 -16.60 -11.09 -9.55
N MET A 190 -16.80 -10.34 -8.47
CA MET A 190 -16.86 -10.89 -7.12
C MET A 190 -18.24 -11.49 -6.75
N ASP A 191 -19.27 -11.30 -7.58
CA ASP A 191 -20.63 -11.85 -7.37
C ASP A 191 -20.86 -13.16 -8.15
N LEU A 192 -19.81 -13.90 -8.45
CA LEU A 192 -19.90 -15.23 -9.06
C LEU A 192 -20.39 -16.26 -8.04
N PRO A 193 -21.18 -17.29 -8.48
CA PRO A 193 -21.73 -18.29 -7.59
C PRO A 193 -20.66 -19.14 -6.92
N ASP A 194 -21.06 -19.90 -5.89
CA ASP A 194 -20.25 -20.92 -5.21
C ASP A 194 -18.87 -20.45 -4.75
N MET A 195 -18.80 -19.22 -4.20
CA MET A 195 -17.55 -18.58 -3.76
C MET A 195 -16.50 -18.34 -4.87
N GLN A 196 -16.82 -18.55 -6.14
CA GLN A 196 -15.89 -18.32 -7.24
C GLN A 196 -15.43 -16.84 -7.32
N GLY A 197 -16.27 -15.91 -6.85
CA GLY A 197 -15.90 -14.49 -6.75
C GLY A 197 -14.69 -14.21 -5.83
N ALA A 198 -14.37 -15.12 -4.89
CA ALA A 198 -13.26 -14.94 -3.95
C ALA A 198 -11.89 -14.81 -4.64
N GLN A 199 -11.71 -15.46 -5.79
CA GLN A 199 -10.47 -15.36 -6.58
C GLN A 199 -10.19 -13.95 -7.15
N PHE A 200 -11.20 -13.07 -7.15
CA PHE A 200 -11.10 -11.69 -7.62
C PHE A 200 -11.02 -10.66 -6.48
N CYS A 201 -11.05 -11.12 -5.22
CA CYS A 201 -10.87 -10.24 -4.08
C CYS A 201 -9.42 -9.74 -4.00
N CYS A 202 -9.26 -8.43 -3.99
CA CYS A 202 -7.99 -7.74 -3.74
C CYS A 202 -8.26 -6.47 -2.93
N SER A 203 -7.23 -5.87 -2.35
CA SER A 203 -7.36 -4.62 -1.57
C SER A 203 -6.33 -3.59 -2.04
N PRO A 204 -6.78 -2.40 -2.42
CA PRO A 204 -8.19 -1.99 -2.56
C PRO A 204 -8.99 -2.89 -3.51
N PRO A 205 -10.33 -2.99 -3.33
CA PRO A 205 -11.13 -3.89 -4.16
C PRO A 205 -11.36 -3.35 -5.57
N LEU A 206 -11.78 -4.25 -6.45
CA LEU A 206 -12.31 -3.88 -7.77
C LEU A 206 -13.50 -2.94 -7.60
N ARG A 207 -13.59 -1.93 -8.46
CA ARG A 207 -14.65 -0.93 -8.47
C ARG A 207 -15.66 -1.20 -9.60
N ASP A 208 -16.65 -0.34 -9.72
CA ASP A 208 -17.60 -0.41 -10.83
C ASP A 208 -17.02 0.12 -12.14
N ARG A 209 -17.77 -0.08 -13.22
CA ARG A 209 -17.35 0.34 -14.55
C ARG A 209 -17.22 1.86 -14.68
N ALA A 210 -18.03 2.63 -13.96
CA ALA A 210 -17.92 4.09 -14.00
C ALA A 210 -16.55 4.57 -13.52
N SER A 211 -15.99 3.93 -12.48
CA SER A 211 -14.63 4.23 -12.00
C SER A 211 -13.50 3.85 -12.97
N GLN A 212 -13.79 2.95 -13.93
CA GLN A 212 -12.81 2.55 -14.95
C GLN A 212 -12.78 3.53 -16.13
N GLU A 213 -13.92 4.18 -16.43
CA GLU A 213 -14.10 5.05 -17.60
C GLU A 213 -13.64 6.51 -17.33
N GLU A 214 -13.47 6.89 -16.06
CA GLU A 214 -13.01 8.22 -15.62
C GLU A 214 -11.52 8.26 -15.30
#